data_6667d2847407683e4cdf0af29dcb3b03
#
_entry.id   6667d2847407683e4cdf0af29dcb3b03
#
_cell.length_a   1.000
_cell.length_b   1.000
_cell.length_c   1.000
_cell.angle_alpha   90.00
_cell.angle_beta   90.00
_cell.angle_gamma   90.00
#
_symmetry.space_group_name_H-M   'P 1'
#
loop_
_entity.id
_entity.type
_entity.pdbx_description
1 polymer ?
#
loop_
_entity_poly.entity_id
_entity_poly.type
_entity_poly.pdbx_seq_one_letter_code
_entity_poly.pdbx_strand_id
1 'polypeptide(L)'
;MASETDALGTSIGKPLVAADQNGQNAVEDFVDPWNVHTSSMKGVDYDKLIKKFGCSAIDDSLIERFKRVAKVEEVHPLLRRGVFFSHRDLHVILDCVEKGQKFYLYTGRGPSSDAMHLGHLIPFLFTKWLQEVFDVPLIIQITDGDKYYWKDLNLKEVKEMAVKNIKGIIAIGFHPDKTFIFRNLEYMG
;
A
#
# COMPACT_ATOMS: atom_id res chain seq x y z
N MET A 1 -47.46 20.97 -2.51
CA MET A 1 -47.26 19.53 -2.43
C MET A 1 -46.08 19.20 -3.31
N ALA A 2 -44.92 19.14 -2.72
CA ALA A 2 -43.67 18.78 -3.40
C ALA A 2 -43.20 17.47 -2.81
N SER A 3 -43.04 16.45 -3.62
CA SER A 3 -42.46 15.18 -3.25
C SER A 3 -40.97 15.23 -3.49
N GLU A 4 -40.20 15.21 -2.41
CA GLU A 4 -38.76 14.97 -2.41
C GLU A 4 -38.49 13.50 -2.71
N THR A 5 -37.67 13.25 -3.72
CA THR A 5 -37.07 11.95 -3.99
C THR A 5 -35.63 12.00 -3.51
N ASP A 6 -35.35 11.36 -2.37
CA ASP A 6 -33.99 11.08 -1.91
C ASP A 6 -33.36 9.97 -2.74
N ALA A 7 -32.23 10.28 -3.34
CA ALA A 7 -31.40 9.34 -4.05
C ALA A 7 -30.13 9.03 -3.25
N LEU A 8 -29.84 7.72 -3.15
CA LEU A 8 -28.57 7.13 -2.74
C LEU A 8 -28.17 7.18 -1.25
N GLY A 9 -28.91 6.46 -0.45
CA GLY A 9 -28.47 5.99 0.86
C GLY A 9 -27.46 4.84 0.73
N THR A 10 -26.18 5.14 0.74
CA THR A 10 -25.15 4.11 1.01
C THR A 10 -25.16 3.82 2.51
N SER A 11 -25.73 2.70 2.89
CA SER A 11 -25.73 2.18 4.25
C SER A 11 -24.28 1.92 4.68
N ILE A 12 -23.74 2.80 5.52
CA ILE A 12 -22.51 2.53 6.26
C ILE A 12 -22.84 1.40 7.24
N GLY A 13 -22.29 0.21 6.99
CA GLY A 13 -22.50 -0.97 7.80
C GLY A 13 -22.12 -0.71 9.25
N LYS A 14 -23.09 -0.84 10.16
CA LYS A 14 -22.84 -0.91 11.60
C LYS A 14 -21.99 -2.16 11.91
N PRO A 15 -21.02 -2.08 12.83
CA PRO A 15 -20.26 -3.25 13.23
C PRO A 15 -21.22 -4.35 13.76
N LEU A 16 -21.10 -5.55 13.23
CA LEU A 16 -21.77 -6.73 13.75
C LEU A 16 -21.13 -7.08 15.10
N VAL A 17 -21.86 -6.83 16.17
CA VAL A 17 -21.50 -7.30 17.51
C VAL A 17 -21.97 -8.75 17.63
N ALA A 18 -21.05 -9.69 17.55
CA ALA A 18 -21.31 -11.07 17.92
C ALA A 18 -21.23 -11.18 19.46
N ALA A 19 -22.33 -11.49 20.12
CA ALA A 19 -22.35 -11.78 21.56
C ALA A 19 -21.92 -13.25 21.73
N ASP A 20 -20.89 -13.48 22.53
CA ASP A 20 -20.57 -14.81 23.02
C ASP A 20 -21.49 -15.16 24.22
N GLN A 21 -21.60 -16.46 24.55
CA GLN A 21 -22.55 -16.97 25.54
C GLN A 21 -22.24 -16.56 26.99
N ASN A 22 -21.19 -15.74 27.23
CA ASN A 22 -20.80 -15.30 28.58
C ASN A 22 -21.01 -13.79 28.83
N GLY A 23 -21.69 -13.07 27.96
CA GLY A 23 -22.14 -11.70 28.26
C GLY A 23 -21.04 -10.65 28.28
N GLN A 24 -19.81 -10.95 27.87
CA GLN A 24 -18.75 -9.98 27.63
C GLN A 24 -18.71 -9.65 26.16
N ASN A 25 -18.99 -8.40 25.80
CA ASN A 25 -18.84 -7.89 24.44
C ASN A 25 -17.35 -7.96 24.06
N ALA A 26 -16.94 -9.03 23.39
CA ALA A 26 -15.64 -9.07 22.75
C ALA A 26 -15.67 -8.06 21.59
N VAL A 27 -15.01 -6.93 21.77
CA VAL A 27 -14.76 -6.01 20.67
C VAL A 27 -13.78 -6.69 19.73
N GLU A 28 -14.26 -7.17 18.59
CA GLU A 28 -13.38 -7.76 17.58
C GLU A 28 -12.48 -6.68 16.98
N ASP A 29 -11.24 -7.06 16.65
CA ASP A 29 -10.35 -6.22 15.87
C ASP A 29 -11.04 -5.88 14.55
N PHE A 30 -11.25 -4.59 14.30
CA PHE A 30 -11.89 -4.09 13.10
C PHE A 30 -10.85 -3.44 12.19
N VAL A 31 -10.79 -3.91 10.97
CA VAL A 31 -9.89 -3.35 9.95
C VAL A 31 -10.67 -3.15 8.66
N ASP A 32 -10.74 -1.91 8.23
CA ASP A 32 -11.18 -1.53 6.89
C ASP A 32 -10.16 -0.57 6.26
N PRO A 33 -10.29 -0.19 4.97
CA PRO A 33 -9.35 0.72 4.33
C PRO A 33 -9.20 2.08 4.98
N TRP A 34 -10.11 2.46 5.87
CA TRP A 34 -10.17 3.76 6.52
C TRP A 34 -9.89 3.71 8.02
N ASN A 35 -10.22 2.61 8.68
CA ASN A 35 -10.16 2.49 10.13
C ASN A 35 -9.49 1.19 10.54
N VAL A 36 -8.57 1.30 11.48
CA VAL A 36 -7.92 0.16 12.13
C VAL A 36 -8.15 0.29 13.63
N HIS A 37 -8.94 -0.61 14.20
CA HIS A 37 -9.15 -0.69 15.64
C HIS A 37 -8.73 -2.06 16.14
N THR A 38 -7.89 -2.07 17.17
CA THR A 38 -7.52 -3.29 17.88
C THR A 38 -8.12 -3.28 19.28
N SER A 39 -8.68 -4.40 19.68
CA SER A 39 -9.15 -4.64 21.05
C SER A 39 -8.03 -5.07 22.00
N SER A 40 -6.86 -5.41 21.47
CA SER A 40 -5.74 -5.97 22.20
C SER A 40 -4.66 -4.93 22.49
N MET A 41 -4.18 -4.86 23.71
CA MET A 41 -2.97 -4.09 24.08
C MET A 41 -1.70 -4.62 23.38
N LYS A 42 -1.73 -5.80 22.77
CA LYS A 42 -0.63 -6.40 22.03
C LYS A 42 -0.58 -5.99 20.55
N GLY A 43 -1.53 -5.16 20.09
CA GLY A 43 -1.62 -4.71 18.70
C GLY A 43 -2.53 -5.60 17.82
N VAL A 44 -2.51 -5.34 16.52
CA VAL A 44 -3.35 -6.03 15.54
C VAL A 44 -2.86 -7.47 15.33
N ASP A 45 -3.79 -8.42 15.29
CA ASP A 45 -3.52 -9.81 14.93
C ASP A 45 -3.34 -9.92 13.40
N TYR A 46 -2.11 -9.99 12.95
CA TYR A 46 -1.76 -10.06 11.54
C TYR A 46 -2.23 -11.35 10.85
N ASP A 47 -2.36 -12.47 11.57
CA ASP A 47 -2.88 -13.72 11.00
C ASP A 47 -4.36 -13.60 10.62
N LYS A 48 -5.13 -12.89 11.42
CA LYS A 48 -6.52 -12.56 11.07
C LYS A 48 -6.60 -11.65 9.84
N LEU A 49 -5.67 -10.68 9.73
CA LEU A 49 -5.58 -9.81 8.55
C LEU A 49 -5.30 -10.63 7.29
N ILE A 50 -4.32 -11.52 7.32
CA ILE A 50 -3.98 -12.38 6.19
C ILE A 50 -5.21 -13.17 5.73
N LYS A 51 -5.90 -13.85 6.65
CA LYS A 51 -7.08 -14.67 6.35
C LYS A 51 -8.25 -13.86 5.78
N LYS A 52 -8.54 -12.68 6.35
CA LYS A 52 -9.67 -11.84 5.92
C LYS A 52 -9.46 -11.19 4.55
N PHE A 53 -8.22 -10.89 4.16
CA PHE A 53 -7.92 -10.12 2.95
C PHE A 53 -7.36 -10.96 1.79
N GLY A 54 -7.38 -12.29 1.90
CA GLY A 54 -6.93 -13.18 0.83
C GLY A 54 -5.44 -13.00 0.50
N CYS A 55 -4.63 -12.72 1.51
CA CYS A 55 -3.19 -12.68 1.40
C CYS A 55 -2.58 -14.02 1.84
N SER A 56 -1.34 -14.24 1.47
CA SER A 56 -0.53 -15.37 1.94
C SER A 56 0.62 -14.85 2.78
N ALA A 57 1.05 -15.62 3.78
CA ALA A 57 2.23 -15.29 4.56
C ALA A 57 3.50 -15.41 3.70
N ILE A 58 4.48 -14.56 3.98
CA ILE A 58 5.83 -14.73 3.43
C ILE A 58 6.57 -15.67 4.37
N ASP A 59 6.69 -16.93 3.96
CA ASP A 59 7.40 -17.98 4.70
C ASP A 59 8.87 -18.10 4.26
N ASP A 60 9.63 -18.91 5.02
CA ASP A 60 11.05 -19.12 4.74
C ASP A 60 11.29 -19.74 3.36
N SER A 61 10.38 -20.60 2.88
CA SER A 61 10.50 -21.24 1.57
C SER A 61 10.39 -20.21 0.44
N LEU A 62 9.50 -19.25 0.57
CA LEU A 62 9.34 -18.15 -0.37
C LEU A 62 10.53 -17.18 -0.32
N ILE A 63 11.08 -16.92 0.87
CA ILE A 63 12.31 -16.13 1.05
C ILE A 63 13.49 -16.78 0.32
N GLU A 64 13.71 -18.08 0.52
CA GLU A 64 14.79 -18.80 -0.15
C GLU A 64 14.60 -18.88 -1.68
N ARG A 65 13.35 -19.05 -2.13
CA ARG A 65 13.03 -18.95 -3.57
C ARG A 65 13.34 -17.54 -4.10
N PHE A 66 12.96 -16.50 -3.36
CA PHE A 66 13.23 -15.12 -3.73
C PHE A 66 14.74 -14.88 -3.89
N LYS A 67 15.57 -15.27 -2.93
CA LYS A 67 17.03 -15.15 -3.01
C LYS A 67 17.58 -15.78 -4.28
N ARG A 68 17.18 -17.00 -4.56
CA ARG A 68 17.63 -17.74 -5.74
C ARG A 68 17.23 -17.04 -7.04
N VAL A 69 15.98 -16.63 -7.15
CA VAL A 69 15.43 -16.00 -8.38
C VAL A 69 16.01 -14.61 -8.58
N ALA A 70 16.13 -13.84 -7.53
CA ALA A 70 16.68 -12.48 -7.53
C ALA A 70 18.22 -12.47 -7.56
N LYS A 71 18.88 -13.63 -7.39
CA LYS A 71 20.35 -13.80 -7.33
C LYS A 71 21.01 -12.91 -6.29
N VAL A 72 20.40 -12.81 -5.12
CA VAL A 72 20.92 -12.07 -3.98
C VAL A 72 21.32 -13.02 -2.85
N GLU A 73 22.40 -12.70 -2.13
CA GLU A 73 22.83 -13.48 -0.96
C GLU A 73 21.84 -13.28 0.20
N GLU A 74 21.36 -12.04 0.38
CA GLU A 74 20.42 -11.68 1.44
C GLU A 74 19.26 -10.86 0.89
N VAL A 75 18.06 -11.13 1.39
CA VAL A 75 16.88 -10.31 1.09
C VAL A 75 16.92 -9.00 1.88
N HIS A 76 16.11 -8.05 1.43
CA HIS A 76 15.96 -6.76 2.12
C HIS A 76 15.68 -6.94 3.62
N PRO A 77 16.29 -6.14 4.51
CA PRO A 77 16.09 -6.26 5.96
C PRO A 77 14.64 -6.25 6.42
N LEU A 78 13.76 -5.56 5.70
CA LEU A 78 12.32 -5.50 6.01
C LEU A 78 11.61 -6.84 5.73
N LEU A 79 12.05 -7.62 4.75
CA LEU A 79 11.58 -8.99 4.53
C LEU A 79 12.15 -9.93 5.59
N ARG A 80 13.45 -9.89 5.82
CA ARG A 80 14.14 -10.75 6.80
C ARG A 80 13.61 -10.56 8.22
N ARG A 81 13.18 -9.34 8.57
CA ARG A 81 12.62 -9.01 9.90
C ARG A 81 11.11 -9.19 9.98
N GLY A 82 10.46 -9.69 8.93
CA GLY A 82 9.01 -9.85 8.90
C GLY A 82 8.21 -8.55 8.97
N VAL A 83 8.79 -7.41 8.61
CA VAL A 83 8.04 -6.14 8.49
C VAL A 83 7.09 -6.22 7.31
N PHE A 84 7.57 -6.75 6.18
CA PHE A 84 6.72 -7.24 5.10
C PHE A 84 6.49 -8.72 5.33
N PHE A 85 5.34 -9.08 5.89
CA PHE A 85 5.02 -10.41 6.39
C PHE A 85 4.04 -11.18 5.50
N SER A 86 3.36 -10.48 4.59
CA SER A 86 2.36 -11.08 3.72
C SER A 86 2.46 -10.55 2.29
N HIS A 87 1.92 -11.34 1.38
CA HIS A 87 1.89 -10.98 -0.03
C HIS A 87 0.58 -11.41 -0.68
N ARG A 88 0.35 -10.88 -1.88
CA ARG A 88 -0.63 -11.40 -2.80
C ARG A 88 0.10 -11.70 -4.11
N ASP A 89 0.10 -12.97 -4.50
CA ASP A 89 0.67 -13.48 -5.77
C ASP A 89 2.18 -13.22 -6.01
N LEU A 90 3.01 -13.07 -4.96
CA LEU A 90 4.46 -12.90 -5.13
C LEU A 90 5.09 -14.06 -5.92
N HIS A 91 4.58 -15.29 -5.72
CA HIS A 91 5.05 -16.46 -6.46
C HIS A 91 4.87 -16.32 -7.98
N VAL A 92 3.80 -15.63 -8.44
CA VAL A 92 3.56 -15.37 -9.87
C VAL A 92 4.63 -14.43 -10.43
N ILE A 93 5.03 -13.42 -9.67
CA ILE A 93 6.13 -12.52 -10.07
C ILE A 93 7.46 -13.28 -10.17
N LEU A 94 7.75 -14.14 -9.21
CA LEU A 94 8.95 -14.99 -9.27
C LEU A 94 8.92 -15.95 -10.46
N ASP A 95 7.75 -16.53 -10.80
CA ASP A 95 7.57 -17.33 -12.00
C ASP A 95 7.86 -16.54 -13.28
N CYS A 96 7.42 -15.27 -13.35
CA CYS A 96 7.71 -14.39 -14.47
C CYS A 96 9.22 -14.16 -14.63
N VAL A 97 9.91 -13.90 -13.50
CA VAL A 97 11.37 -13.71 -13.51
C VAL A 97 12.10 -14.98 -13.98
N GLU A 98 11.74 -16.16 -13.46
CA GLU A 98 12.33 -17.46 -13.86
C GLU A 98 12.12 -17.74 -15.35
N LYS A 99 11.00 -17.33 -15.92
CA LYS A 99 10.67 -17.46 -17.34
C LYS A 99 11.25 -16.36 -18.22
N GLY A 100 11.99 -15.39 -17.66
CA GLY A 100 12.51 -14.23 -18.39
C GLY A 100 11.42 -13.29 -18.93
N GLN A 101 10.23 -13.32 -18.35
CA GLN A 101 9.12 -12.45 -18.72
C GLN A 101 9.34 -11.05 -18.17
N LYS A 102 8.99 -10.04 -18.95
CA LYS A 102 9.10 -8.63 -18.54
C LYS A 102 7.96 -8.27 -17.60
N PHE A 103 8.28 -7.51 -16.55
CA PHE A 103 7.32 -6.90 -15.66
C PHE A 103 7.81 -5.50 -15.27
N TYR A 104 6.99 -4.76 -14.57
CA TYR A 104 7.34 -3.44 -14.00
C TYR A 104 6.81 -3.34 -12.57
N LEU A 105 7.39 -2.44 -11.82
CA LEU A 105 6.92 -2.11 -10.48
C LEU A 105 5.96 -0.93 -10.56
N TYR A 106 4.95 -0.96 -9.70
CA TYR A 106 3.97 0.12 -9.58
C TYR A 106 3.75 0.46 -8.11
N THR A 107 3.83 1.73 -7.77
CA THR A 107 3.50 2.23 -6.46
C THR A 107 2.87 3.62 -6.56
N GLY A 108 2.36 4.14 -5.46
CA GLY A 108 1.71 5.44 -5.48
C GLY A 108 1.85 6.21 -4.17
N ARG A 109 1.50 7.49 -4.24
CA ARG A 109 1.48 8.40 -3.10
C ARG A 109 0.32 9.38 -3.23
N GLY A 110 -0.57 9.38 -2.21
CA GLY A 110 -1.55 10.46 -2.02
C GLY A 110 -0.91 11.59 -1.21
N PRO A 111 -0.63 12.75 -1.81
CA PRO A 111 0.01 13.87 -1.12
C PRO A 111 -0.98 14.50 -0.13
N SER A 112 -0.86 14.17 1.15
CA SER A 112 -1.74 14.65 2.22
C SER A 112 -1.08 15.66 3.17
N SER A 113 0.22 15.91 2.95
CA SER A 113 1.07 16.81 3.71
C SER A 113 2.26 17.25 2.85
N ASP A 114 2.89 18.35 3.23
CA ASP A 114 4.05 18.92 2.52
C ASP A 114 5.28 18.00 2.54
N ALA A 115 5.45 17.24 3.62
CA ALA A 115 6.61 16.38 3.82
C ALA A 115 6.18 14.92 4.03
N MET A 116 7.04 14.01 3.61
CA MET A 116 6.93 12.59 3.91
C MET A 116 7.66 12.28 5.22
N HIS A 117 6.99 11.58 6.13
CA HIS A 117 7.64 11.00 7.31
C HIS A 117 8.18 9.59 7.00
N LEU A 118 8.93 9.02 7.93
CA LEU A 118 9.61 7.73 7.77
C LEU A 118 8.66 6.60 7.32
N GLY A 119 7.43 6.54 7.86
CA GLY A 119 6.44 5.54 7.46
C GLY A 119 6.05 5.62 5.98
N HIS A 120 6.12 6.81 5.38
CA HIS A 120 5.89 6.97 3.94
C HIS A 120 7.11 6.56 3.09
N LEU A 121 8.32 6.64 3.65
CA LEU A 121 9.55 6.30 2.95
C LEU A 121 9.76 4.78 2.86
N ILE A 122 9.32 4.02 3.86
CA ILE A 122 9.52 2.56 3.93
C ILE A 122 9.08 1.83 2.64
N PRO A 123 7.86 2.02 2.10
CA PRO A 123 7.46 1.38 0.85
C PRO A 123 8.35 1.79 -0.33
N PHE A 124 8.76 3.05 -0.40
CA PHE A 124 9.61 3.54 -1.49
C PHE A 124 11.04 2.97 -1.41
N LEU A 125 11.62 2.89 -0.22
CA LEU A 125 12.94 2.27 -0.02
C LEU A 125 12.93 0.79 -0.42
N PHE A 126 11.86 0.08 -0.09
CA PHE A 126 11.68 -1.31 -0.51
C PHE A 126 11.48 -1.42 -2.02
N THR A 127 10.67 -0.55 -2.62
CA THR A 127 10.44 -0.52 -4.07
C THR A 127 11.73 -0.18 -4.82
N LYS A 128 12.56 0.73 -4.28
CA LYS A 128 13.88 1.03 -4.85
C LYS A 128 14.76 -0.22 -4.88
N TRP A 129 14.84 -0.93 -3.78
CA TRP A 129 15.60 -2.17 -3.71
C TRP A 129 15.09 -3.21 -4.73
N LEU A 130 13.76 -3.36 -4.87
CA LEU A 130 13.18 -4.24 -5.89
C LEU A 130 13.55 -3.80 -7.31
N GLN A 131 13.53 -2.49 -7.59
CA GLN A 131 13.94 -1.95 -8.89
C GLN A 131 15.41 -2.30 -9.20
N GLU A 132 16.30 -2.15 -8.22
CA GLU A 132 17.72 -2.46 -8.35
C GLU A 132 17.97 -3.95 -8.55
N VAL A 133 17.31 -4.79 -7.75
CA VAL A 133 17.48 -6.25 -7.76
C VAL A 133 17.01 -6.88 -9.07
N PHE A 134 15.85 -6.43 -9.58
CA PHE A 134 15.27 -7.00 -10.81
C PHE A 134 15.61 -6.20 -12.08
N ASP A 135 16.22 -5.04 -11.92
CA ASP A 135 16.55 -4.11 -13.01
C ASP A 135 15.36 -3.76 -13.92
N VAL A 136 14.20 -3.48 -13.33
CA VAL A 136 12.91 -3.27 -14.00
C VAL A 136 12.42 -1.83 -13.96
N PRO A 137 11.56 -1.42 -14.90
CA PRO A 137 10.89 -0.13 -14.86
C PRO A 137 10.02 0.03 -13.61
N LEU A 138 9.92 1.27 -13.13
CA LEU A 138 9.08 1.66 -12.01
C LEU A 138 8.13 2.80 -12.42
N ILE A 139 6.86 2.64 -12.08
CA ILE A 139 5.84 3.68 -12.22
C ILE A 139 5.43 4.15 -10.83
N ILE A 140 5.43 5.47 -10.64
CA ILE A 140 4.99 6.10 -9.39
C ILE A 140 3.85 7.07 -9.70
N GLN A 141 2.67 6.73 -9.21
CA GLN A 141 1.47 7.53 -9.35
C GLN A 141 1.30 8.47 -8.16
N ILE A 142 1.11 9.74 -8.41
CA ILE A 142 0.74 10.72 -7.40
C ILE A 142 -0.76 10.98 -7.51
N THR A 143 -1.52 10.48 -6.53
CA THR A 143 -2.98 10.57 -6.50
C THR A 143 -3.42 11.91 -5.90
N ASP A 144 -3.05 13.00 -6.57
CA ASP A 144 -3.34 14.36 -6.11
C ASP A 144 -4.84 14.69 -6.18
N GLY A 145 -5.56 14.21 -7.18
CA GLY A 145 -7.00 14.39 -7.31
C GLY A 145 -7.80 13.83 -6.13
N ASP A 146 -7.41 12.68 -5.59
CA ASP A 146 -8.11 12.05 -4.48
C ASP A 146 -8.15 12.96 -3.24
N LYS A 147 -7.07 13.68 -2.97
CA LYS A 147 -6.98 14.55 -1.80
C LYS A 147 -7.82 15.82 -1.93
N TYR A 148 -8.07 16.26 -3.13
CA TYR A 148 -9.01 17.34 -3.40
C TYR A 148 -10.44 16.96 -2.99
N TYR A 149 -10.87 15.73 -3.28
CA TYR A 149 -12.23 15.26 -2.95
C TYR A 149 -12.42 14.87 -1.48
N TRP A 150 -11.36 14.44 -0.80
CA TRP A 150 -11.44 13.92 0.57
C TRP A 150 -11.08 14.92 1.66
N LYS A 151 -10.41 16.01 1.31
CA LYS A 151 -10.01 17.07 2.24
C LYS A 151 -10.52 18.40 1.70
N ASP A 152 -10.83 19.30 2.62
CA ASP A 152 -11.17 20.68 2.28
C ASP A 152 -9.89 21.46 1.90
N LEU A 153 -9.32 21.08 0.76
CA LEU A 153 -8.10 21.64 0.19
C LEU A 153 -8.42 22.24 -1.17
N ASN A 154 -7.86 23.40 -1.45
CA ASN A 154 -7.98 23.95 -2.80
C ASN A 154 -7.00 23.29 -3.78
N LEU A 155 -7.31 23.36 -5.07
CA LEU A 155 -6.53 22.71 -6.14
C LEU A 155 -5.07 23.18 -6.19
N LYS A 156 -4.81 24.45 -5.83
CA LYS A 156 -3.45 25.00 -5.81
C LYS A 156 -2.60 24.34 -4.71
N GLU A 157 -3.15 24.24 -3.50
CA GLU A 157 -2.48 23.59 -2.37
C GLU A 157 -2.17 22.12 -2.67
N VAL A 158 -3.14 21.40 -3.25
CA VAL A 158 -2.93 20.00 -3.64
C VAL A 158 -1.80 19.85 -4.66
N LYS A 159 -1.72 20.73 -5.66
CA LYS A 159 -0.64 20.75 -6.65
C LYS A 159 0.71 21.05 -6.02
N GLU A 160 0.78 22.02 -5.11
CA GLU A 160 2.01 22.38 -4.39
C GLU A 160 2.52 21.22 -3.52
N MET A 161 1.61 20.57 -2.76
CA MET A 161 1.94 19.40 -1.96
C MET A 161 2.43 18.23 -2.84
N ALA A 162 1.79 18.00 -3.99
CA ALA A 162 2.20 16.96 -4.94
C ALA A 162 3.65 17.18 -5.41
N VAL A 163 4.00 18.41 -5.80
CA VAL A 163 5.37 18.76 -6.22
C VAL A 163 6.37 18.54 -5.09
N LYS A 164 6.05 18.94 -3.85
CA LYS A 164 6.92 18.73 -2.68
C LYS A 164 7.14 17.23 -2.41
N ASN A 165 6.09 16.42 -2.49
CA ASN A 165 6.18 14.96 -2.33
C ASN A 165 7.01 14.33 -3.45
N ILE A 166 6.85 14.74 -4.72
CA ILE A 166 7.65 14.27 -5.85
C ILE A 166 9.15 14.55 -5.62
N LYS A 167 9.51 15.75 -5.16
CA LYS A 167 10.89 16.08 -4.82
C LYS A 167 11.47 15.14 -3.76
N GLY A 168 10.68 14.82 -2.73
CA GLY A 168 11.05 13.85 -1.71
C GLY A 168 11.24 12.44 -2.27
N ILE A 169 10.37 12.01 -3.19
CA ILE A 169 10.47 10.72 -3.86
C ILE A 169 11.72 10.65 -4.74
N ILE A 170 12.01 11.69 -5.52
CA ILE A 170 13.23 11.78 -6.33
C ILE A 170 14.48 11.69 -5.46
N ALA A 171 14.48 12.33 -4.29
CA ALA A 171 15.61 12.31 -3.35
C ALA A 171 15.92 10.92 -2.78
N ILE A 172 15.00 9.93 -2.87
CA ILE A 172 15.25 8.54 -2.51
C ILE A 172 16.29 7.90 -3.45
N GLY A 173 16.42 8.43 -4.68
CA GLY A 173 17.46 8.01 -5.63
C GLY A 173 17.07 6.77 -6.44
N PHE A 174 15.86 6.72 -6.98
CA PHE A 174 15.47 5.75 -8.00
C PHE A 174 16.27 5.92 -9.29
N HIS A 175 16.33 4.87 -10.11
CA HIS A 175 17.00 4.92 -11.41
C HIS A 175 16.24 5.87 -12.37
N PRO A 176 16.84 7.01 -12.79
CA PRO A 176 16.10 8.04 -13.52
C PRO A 176 15.55 7.56 -14.87
N ASP A 177 16.34 6.77 -15.62
CA ASP A 177 15.93 6.28 -16.95
C ASP A 177 14.90 5.14 -16.90
N LYS A 178 14.62 4.61 -15.71
CA LYS A 178 13.68 3.50 -15.49
C LYS A 178 12.53 3.86 -14.58
N THR A 179 12.40 5.16 -14.19
CA THR A 179 11.34 5.59 -13.28
C THR A 179 10.47 6.63 -13.94
N PHE A 180 9.17 6.36 -13.99
CA PHE A 180 8.16 7.29 -14.47
C PHE A 180 7.29 7.76 -13.31
N ILE A 181 7.31 9.07 -13.03
CA ILE A 181 6.49 9.69 -11.98
C ILE A 181 5.47 10.59 -12.65
N PHE A 182 4.18 10.39 -12.35
CA PHE A 182 3.12 11.23 -12.91
C PHE A 182 2.09 11.62 -11.83
N ARG A 183 1.37 12.70 -12.11
CA ARG A 183 0.23 13.18 -11.31
C ARG A 183 -1.09 12.87 -12.00
N ASN A 184 -2.10 12.46 -11.24
CA ASN A 184 -3.43 12.17 -11.81
C ASN A 184 -3.98 13.39 -12.56
N LEU A 185 -3.93 14.58 -11.96
CA LEU A 185 -4.49 15.81 -12.52
C LEU A 185 -3.81 16.28 -13.82
N GLU A 186 -2.68 15.72 -14.21
CA GLU A 186 -1.95 16.10 -15.42
C GLU A 186 -1.88 15.00 -16.47
N TYR A 187 -2.02 13.75 -16.06
CA TYR A 187 -1.76 12.61 -16.94
C TYR A 187 -2.97 11.71 -17.19
N MET A 188 -3.94 11.68 -16.27
CA MET A 188 -5.11 10.79 -16.34
C MET A 188 -6.32 11.43 -17.01
N GLY A 189 -6.13 12.48 -17.79
CA GLY A 189 -7.19 13.19 -18.51
C GLY A 189 -7.61 12.54 -19.82
#